data_40733221082a57b616a9fb87d826ba4a
#
_entry.id   40733221082a57b616a9fb87d826ba4a
#
_cell.length_a   1.000
_cell.length_b   1.000
_cell.length_c   1.000
_cell.angle_alpha   90.00
_cell.angle_beta   90.00
_cell.angle_gamma   90.00
#
_symmetry.space_group_name_H-M   'P 1'
#
loop_
_entity.id
_entity.type
_entity.pdbx_description
1 polymer ?
#
loop_
_entity_poly.entity_id
_entity_poly.type
_entity_poly.pdbx_seq_one_letter_code
_entity_poly.pdbx_strand_id
1 'polypeptide(L)'
;MTRETVRTLAALRHTVRSIAIGHRLPADERARLVQSLTEVAAPVLGGGRSVTLLSGRGTDEDGVRLLTLALRLPRQGSGAAVATDRLPLRAQTRSDGTVVWHLPLPEGQPASRPQATPAAATRNGDADVALLEEELRAALARADALADEHRRLKDEMAETNSGVLALYVQLEERDEQLRTAHGRTLRALEDALRPRPLHVAGLELAVHYAPASDEAPTGGDLYDWFTLPDGTVHVTVVDALGHGITSTRTALTVTHAVRTLALEGHPLESIVARTDGILTPFDQSVMATLLLARLNPADGRLDLANGSHPPALLAHGDGTATYLEVRGRGVGFPLPGSERVLSTRLEPDDVLLLYTDGLTESRRDPCEGEARLKDALCRHRVQPTERIPGLVAEELVSEVLHRDDTLAIAVRRTGPDPRPRQPPESPE
;
A
#
# COMPACT_ATOMS: atom_id res chain seq x y z
N MET A 1 -50.18 14.71 44.53
CA MET A 1 -49.29 13.54 44.66
C MET A 1 -49.87 12.65 45.76
N THR A 2 -50.12 11.37 45.40
CA THR A 2 -50.53 10.35 46.36
C THR A 2 -49.27 9.74 47.00
N ARG A 3 -49.32 9.46 48.31
CA ARG A 3 -48.17 8.89 49.03
C ARG A 3 -48.56 7.59 49.67
N GLU A 4 -47.79 6.55 49.48
CA GLU A 4 -48.05 5.20 50.01
C GLU A 4 -46.73 4.63 50.58
N THR A 5 -46.79 4.03 51.79
CA THR A 5 -45.63 3.43 52.42
C THR A 5 -45.71 1.91 52.29
N VAL A 6 -44.74 1.32 51.69
CA VAL A 6 -44.73 -0.11 51.34
C VAL A 6 -43.62 -0.84 52.10
N ARG A 7 -43.92 -2.05 52.60
CA ARG A 7 -43.01 -2.85 53.44
C ARG A 7 -42.57 -4.16 52.79
N THR A 8 -43.21 -4.58 51.68
CA THR A 8 -42.87 -5.82 50.97
C THR A 8 -42.81 -5.59 49.47
N LEU A 9 -41.99 -6.41 48.76
CA LEU A 9 -41.92 -6.36 47.29
C LEU A 9 -43.26 -6.70 46.65
N ALA A 10 -44.05 -7.65 47.18
CA ALA A 10 -45.34 -8.01 46.67
C ALA A 10 -46.32 -6.81 46.73
N ALA A 11 -46.36 -6.11 47.86
CA ALA A 11 -47.20 -4.93 47.98
C ALA A 11 -46.73 -3.80 47.03
N LEU A 12 -45.42 -3.59 46.85
CA LEU A 12 -44.88 -2.60 45.90
C LEU A 12 -45.36 -2.91 44.48
N ARG A 13 -45.15 -4.15 44.04
CA ARG A 13 -45.52 -4.61 42.69
C ARG A 13 -47.04 -4.43 42.44
N HIS A 14 -47.84 -4.82 43.42
CA HIS A 14 -49.30 -4.65 43.33
C HIS A 14 -49.71 -3.17 43.21
N THR A 15 -49.16 -2.31 44.10
CA THR A 15 -49.44 -0.86 44.05
C THR A 15 -49.01 -0.24 42.72
N VAL A 16 -47.82 -0.55 42.22
CA VAL A 16 -47.29 0.00 40.98
C VAL A 16 -48.15 -0.45 39.78
N ARG A 17 -48.55 -1.75 39.74
CA ARG A 17 -49.43 -2.27 38.69
C ARG A 17 -50.81 -1.57 38.74
N SER A 18 -51.40 -1.44 39.92
CA SER A 18 -52.69 -0.75 40.09
C SER A 18 -52.67 0.69 39.58
N ILE A 19 -51.58 1.42 39.89
CA ILE A 19 -51.34 2.78 39.40
C ILE A 19 -51.22 2.78 37.87
N ALA A 20 -50.40 1.90 37.30
CA ALA A 20 -50.11 1.82 35.89
C ALA A 20 -51.41 1.45 35.07
N ILE A 21 -52.22 0.53 35.54
CA ILE A 21 -53.49 0.16 34.96
C ILE A 21 -54.48 1.33 35.04
N GLY A 22 -54.59 1.99 36.21
CA GLY A 22 -55.46 3.17 36.39
C GLY A 22 -55.09 4.33 35.48
N HIS A 23 -53.84 4.34 34.96
CA HIS A 23 -53.35 5.30 33.97
C HIS A 23 -53.30 4.74 32.53
N ARG A 24 -53.79 3.51 32.30
CA ARG A 24 -53.81 2.81 31.01
C ARG A 24 -52.46 2.70 30.33
N LEU A 25 -51.38 2.50 31.07
CA LEU A 25 -50.08 2.24 30.49
C LEU A 25 -50.07 0.91 29.73
N PRO A 26 -49.41 0.81 28.57
CA PRO A 26 -49.21 -0.42 27.81
C PRO A 26 -48.61 -1.55 28.67
N ALA A 27 -48.89 -2.82 28.31
CA ALA A 27 -48.45 -3.97 29.11
C ALA A 27 -46.93 -4.07 29.26
N ASP A 28 -46.20 -3.75 28.22
CA ASP A 28 -44.72 -3.76 28.21
C ASP A 28 -44.13 -2.63 29.08
N GLU A 29 -44.74 -1.44 29.06
CA GLU A 29 -44.33 -0.33 29.91
C GLU A 29 -44.66 -0.60 31.39
N ARG A 30 -45.79 -1.23 31.68
CA ARG A 30 -46.14 -1.70 33.02
C ARG A 30 -45.11 -2.69 33.56
N ALA A 31 -44.75 -3.68 32.75
CA ALA A 31 -43.77 -4.71 33.12
C ALA A 31 -42.41 -4.07 33.45
N ARG A 32 -41.92 -3.21 32.58
CA ARG A 32 -40.66 -2.48 32.78
C ARG A 32 -40.69 -1.59 34.01
N LEU A 33 -41.81 -0.90 34.24
CA LEU A 33 -41.97 -0.03 35.39
C LEU A 33 -41.96 -0.83 36.70
N VAL A 34 -42.69 -1.93 36.77
CA VAL A 34 -42.74 -2.81 37.93
C VAL A 34 -41.37 -3.43 38.20
N GLN A 35 -40.67 -3.87 37.16
CA GLN A 35 -39.32 -4.44 37.28
C GLN A 35 -38.33 -3.37 37.79
N SER A 36 -38.33 -2.19 37.19
CA SER A 36 -37.42 -1.09 37.57
C SER A 36 -37.60 -0.67 39.04
N LEU A 37 -38.88 -0.48 39.49
CA LEU A 37 -39.13 -0.15 40.89
C LEU A 37 -38.78 -1.31 41.83
N THR A 38 -38.98 -2.55 41.39
CA THR A 38 -38.62 -3.76 42.16
C THR A 38 -37.12 -3.83 42.37
N GLU A 39 -36.32 -3.63 41.32
CA GLU A 39 -34.87 -3.67 41.42
C GLU A 39 -34.31 -2.60 42.35
N VAL A 40 -34.85 -1.37 42.30
CA VAL A 40 -34.44 -0.28 43.17
C VAL A 40 -34.86 -0.51 44.63
N ALA A 41 -36.02 -1.10 44.87
CA ALA A 41 -36.57 -1.31 46.20
C ALA A 41 -36.05 -2.59 46.90
N ALA A 42 -35.66 -3.60 46.14
CA ALA A 42 -35.30 -4.93 46.62
C ALA A 42 -34.23 -4.91 47.75
N PRO A 43 -33.14 -4.13 47.69
CA PRO A 43 -32.14 -4.10 48.73
C PRO A 43 -32.66 -3.52 50.03
N VAL A 44 -33.57 -2.56 49.96
CA VAL A 44 -34.13 -1.88 51.12
C VAL A 44 -35.22 -2.71 51.78
N LEU A 45 -36.15 -3.25 51.01
CA LEU A 45 -37.23 -4.08 51.50
C LEU A 45 -36.74 -5.44 52.00
N GLY A 46 -35.72 -6.04 51.35
CA GLY A 46 -35.07 -7.26 51.80
C GLY A 46 -34.35 -7.08 53.13
N GLY A 47 -33.92 -5.88 53.49
CA GLY A 47 -33.34 -5.50 54.81
C GLY A 47 -34.43 -5.15 55.84
N GLY A 48 -35.68 -5.47 55.62
CA GLY A 48 -36.78 -5.25 56.58
C GLY A 48 -37.23 -3.78 56.75
N ARG A 49 -36.74 -2.89 55.90
CA ARG A 49 -37.09 -1.45 55.96
C ARG A 49 -38.27 -1.16 54.99
N SER A 50 -38.88 0.00 55.13
CA SER A 50 -39.96 0.43 54.25
C SER A 50 -39.50 1.46 53.21
N VAL A 51 -40.16 1.48 52.07
CA VAL A 51 -39.99 2.51 51.04
C VAL A 51 -41.24 3.34 50.89
N THR A 52 -41.14 4.58 50.43
CA THR A 52 -42.31 5.43 50.18
C THR A 52 -42.42 5.64 48.66
N LEU A 53 -43.55 5.19 48.12
CA LEU A 53 -43.93 5.43 46.73
C LEU A 53 -44.76 6.71 46.67
N LEU A 54 -44.41 7.60 45.76
CA LEU A 54 -45.16 8.82 45.46
C LEU A 54 -45.61 8.73 43.99
N SER A 55 -46.87 9.02 43.73
CA SER A 55 -47.40 9.09 42.36
C SER A 55 -48.08 10.43 42.11
N GLY A 56 -47.95 10.95 40.93
CA GLY A 56 -48.54 12.21 40.52
C GLY A 56 -48.68 12.35 39.02
N ARG A 57 -49.46 13.31 38.58
CA ARG A 57 -49.58 13.71 37.18
C ARG A 57 -48.95 15.07 37.01
N GLY A 58 -48.33 15.29 35.86
CA GLY A 58 -47.74 16.56 35.44
C GLY A 58 -47.81 16.70 33.93
N THR A 59 -47.29 17.77 33.44
CA THR A 59 -47.02 18.02 32.02
C THR A 59 -45.55 18.39 31.91
N ASP A 60 -44.90 17.97 30.83
CA ASP A 60 -43.55 18.44 30.50
C ASP A 60 -43.59 19.85 29.86
N GLU A 61 -42.40 20.32 29.44
CA GLU A 61 -42.24 21.63 28.77
C GLU A 61 -42.97 21.69 27.42
N ASP A 62 -43.15 20.54 26.75
CA ASP A 62 -43.84 20.41 25.48
C ASP A 62 -45.36 20.18 25.61
N GLY A 63 -45.90 20.21 26.84
CA GLY A 63 -47.34 20.03 27.11
C GLY A 63 -47.80 18.57 27.15
N VAL A 64 -46.90 17.59 27.05
CA VAL A 64 -47.21 16.15 27.14
C VAL A 64 -47.58 15.78 28.57
N ARG A 65 -48.72 15.08 28.76
CA ARG A 65 -49.11 14.60 30.08
C ARG A 65 -48.23 13.45 30.54
N LEU A 66 -47.66 13.56 31.74
CA LEU A 66 -46.78 12.59 32.35
C LEU A 66 -47.38 11.99 33.61
N LEU A 67 -47.20 10.68 33.77
CA LEU A 67 -47.26 10.01 35.07
C LEU A 67 -45.89 10.08 35.70
N THR A 68 -45.78 10.68 36.87
CA THR A 68 -44.55 10.72 37.65
C THR A 68 -44.69 9.74 38.80
N LEU A 69 -43.78 8.77 38.86
CA LEU A 69 -43.59 7.87 39.98
C LEU A 69 -42.26 8.17 40.63
N ALA A 70 -42.24 8.33 41.96
CA ALA A 70 -41.04 8.58 42.69
C ALA A 70 -40.92 7.61 43.89
N LEU A 71 -39.80 6.93 43.99
CA LEU A 71 -39.49 6.01 45.10
C LEU A 71 -38.49 6.67 46.06
N ARG A 72 -38.96 6.97 47.24
CA ARG A 72 -38.10 7.52 48.29
C ARG A 72 -37.60 6.39 49.16
N LEU A 73 -36.28 6.24 49.19
CA LEU A 73 -35.58 5.27 50.01
C LEU A 73 -35.24 5.90 51.37
N PRO A 74 -35.25 5.15 52.46
CA PRO A 74 -34.75 5.65 53.75
C PRO A 74 -33.27 5.96 53.64
N ARG A 75 -32.84 7.10 54.24
CA ARG A 75 -31.44 7.53 54.19
C ARG A 75 -30.51 6.43 54.71
N GLN A 76 -29.62 5.95 53.86
CA GLN A 76 -28.49 5.12 54.25
C GLN A 76 -27.30 6.04 54.63
N GLY A 77 -26.64 5.78 55.76
CA GLY A 77 -25.34 6.34 56.03
C GLY A 77 -24.36 5.76 55.01
N SER A 78 -23.64 6.65 54.30
CA SER A 78 -22.64 6.34 53.28
C SER A 78 -23.16 5.83 51.90
N GLY A 79 -23.38 6.74 51.04
CA GLY A 79 -23.28 6.99 49.62
C GLY A 79 -23.17 5.88 48.59
N ALA A 80 -23.98 4.84 48.59
CA ALA A 80 -24.11 4.02 47.37
C ALA A 80 -25.22 4.66 46.49
N ALA A 81 -24.81 5.35 45.44
CA ALA A 81 -25.72 5.83 44.40
C ALA A 81 -26.44 4.61 43.76
N VAL A 82 -27.76 4.69 43.69
CA VAL A 82 -28.55 3.68 42.97
C VAL A 82 -28.17 3.77 41.47
N ALA A 83 -27.61 2.70 40.91
CA ALA A 83 -27.27 2.62 39.49
C ALA A 83 -28.56 2.61 38.66
N THR A 84 -28.95 3.76 38.12
CA THR A 84 -30.19 3.94 37.34
C THR A 84 -29.99 3.61 35.84
N ASP A 85 -28.73 3.51 35.36
CA ASP A 85 -28.42 3.32 33.93
C ASP A 85 -28.74 1.92 33.39
N ARG A 86 -28.89 0.93 34.28
CA ARG A 86 -29.22 -0.47 33.93
C ARG A 86 -30.66 -0.85 34.14
N LEU A 87 -31.50 0.09 34.57
CA LEU A 87 -32.93 -0.20 34.80
C LEU A 87 -33.67 -0.39 33.48
N PRO A 88 -34.64 -1.34 33.41
CA PRO A 88 -35.47 -1.55 32.22
C PRO A 88 -36.22 -0.30 31.75
N LEU A 89 -36.50 0.62 32.65
CA LEU A 89 -37.07 1.94 32.37
C LEU A 89 -36.13 3.02 32.95
N ARG A 90 -35.79 4.01 32.15
CA ARG A 90 -34.88 5.09 32.56
C ARG A 90 -35.46 5.84 33.74
N ALA A 91 -34.62 6.11 34.74
CA ALA A 91 -35.00 6.85 35.94
C ALA A 91 -33.97 7.96 36.23
N GLN A 92 -34.41 8.98 36.94
CA GLN A 92 -33.55 10.07 37.42
C GLN A 92 -33.42 9.99 38.94
N THR A 93 -32.22 10.15 39.45
CA THR A 93 -32.01 10.23 40.89
C THR A 93 -31.88 11.70 41.31
N ARG A 94 -32.73 12.15 42.26
CA ARG A 94 -32.67 13.49 42.82
C ARG A 94 -31.59 13.58 43.93
N SER A 95 -31.22 14.80 44.27
CA SER A 95 -30.21 15.08 45.30
C SER A 95 -30.56 14.55 46.71
N ASP A 96 -31.86 14.32 46.98
CA ASP A 96 -32.35 13.73 48.23
C ASP A 96 -32.35 12.18 48.22
N GLY A 97 -31.84 11.55 47.16
CA GLY A 97 -31.83 10.09 46.97
C GLY A 97 -33.17 9.50 46.51
N THR A 98 -34.12 10.32 46.11
CA THR A 98 -35.39 9.85 45.53
C THR A 98 -35.16 9.48 44.03
N VAL A 99 -35.57 8.27 43.64
CA VAL A 99 -35.53 7.82 42.24
C VAL A 99 -36.86 8.10 41.58
N VAL A 100 -36.86 8.74 40.41
CA VAL A 100 -38.05 9.27 39.73
C VAL A 100 -38.16 8.72 38.32
N TRP A 101 -39.32 8.25 37.94
CA TRP A 101 -39.68 7.84 36.57
C TRP A 101 -40.76 8.80 36.02
N HIS A 102 -40.60 9.19 34.76
CA HIS A 102 -41.54 9.97 34.00
C HIS A 102 -42.03 9.16 32.82
N LEU A 103 -43.32 8.89 32.74
CA LEU A 103 -43.92 8.11 31.66
C LEU A 103 -44.96 8.96 30.93
N PRO A 104 -44.94 9.05 29.62
CA PRO A 104 -45.97 9.72 28.84
C PRO A 104 -47.29 8.99 29.01
N LEU A 105 -48.36 9.75 29.20
CA LEU A 105 -49.72 9.19 29.30
C LEU A 105 -50.36 9.19 27.92
N PRO A 106 -51.04 8.09 27.51
CA PRO A 106 -51.75 8.03 26.25
C PRO A 106 -52.85 9.09 26.20
N GLU A 107 -53.08 9.65 25.01
CA GLU A 107 -54.11 10.62 24.76
C GLU A 107 -55.51 9.99 24.90
N GLY A 108 -56.35 10.49 25.75
CA GLY A 108 -57.74 10.04 25.91
C GLY A 108 -58.32 10.25 27.33
N GLN A 109 -59.53 10.69 27.41
CA GLN A 109 -60.46 11.06 28.54
C GLN A 109 -59.94 10.88 29.99
N PRO A 110 -60.44 11.72 30.95
CA PRO A 110 -60.02 11.73 32.35
C PRO A 110 -60.32 10.38 33.01
N ALA A 111 -59.30 9.78 33.62
CA ALA A 111 -59.42 8.55 34.37
C ALA A 111 -60.31 8.71 35.57
N SER A 112 -61.20 7.77 35.75
CA SER A 112 -62.05 7.63 36.95
C SER A 112 -61.13 7.41 38.17
N ARG A 113 -61.45 8.09 39.26
CA ARG A 113 -60.76 7.96 40.56
C ARG A 113 -60.92 6.53 41.06
N PRO A 114 -59.85 5.79 41.40
CA PRO A 114 -60.02 4.47 42.04
C PRO A 114 -60.65 4.71 43.43
N GLN A 115 -61.88 4.21 43.62
CA GLN A 115 -62.44 4.05 44.95
C GLN A 115 -61.77 2.86 45.61
N ALA A 116 -61.13 3.13 46.74
CA ALA A 116 -60.65 2.08 47.62
C ALA A 116 -61.82 1.38 48.28
N THR A 117 -62.11 0.16 47.91
CA THR A 117 -63.00 -0.73 48.63
C THR A 117 -62.18 -1.75 49.40
N PRO A 118 -62.32 -1.82 50.77
CA PRO A 118 -61.59 -2.85 51.52
C PRO A 118 -62.51 -4.09 51.60
N ALA A 119 -62.27 -5.09 50.84
CA ALA A 119 -62.61 -6.51 51.09
C ALA A 119 -62.50 -7.34 49.82
N ALA A 120 -61.41 -8.09 49.67
CA ALA A 120 -61.38 -9.39 49.02
C ALA A 120 -59.95 -9.90 48.91
N ALA A 121 -59.40 -10.39 49.99
CA ALA A 121 -58.03 -10.95 50.02
C ALA A 121 -57.91 -12.33 49.35
N THR A 122 -58.97 -12.88 48.78
CA THR A 122 -59.00 -14.24 48.20
C THR A 122 -59.32 -14.30 46.71
N ARG A 123 -59.65 -13.17 46.03
CA ARG A 123 -59.90 -13.11 44.58
C ARG A 123 -58.79 -12.43 43.78
N ASN A 124 -57.74 -12.00 44.46
CA ASN A 124 -56.64 -11.22 43.79
C ASN A 124 -55.57 -12.11 43.14
N GLY A 125 -55.47 -13.39 43.50
CA GLY A 125 -54.44 -14.28 42.95
C GLY A 125 -54.59 -14.55 41.45
N ASP A 126 -55.83 -14.88 41.00
CA ASP A 126 -56.11 -15.19 39.59
C ASP A 126 -56.02 -13.95 38.68
N ALA A 127 -56.45 -12.78 39.20
CA ALA A 127 -56.32 -11.50 38.47
C ALA A 127 -54.83 -11.04 38.33
N ASP A 128 -54.05 -11.25 39.38
CA ASP A 128 -52.59 -10.95 39.34
C ASP A 128 -51.85 -11.92 38.42
N VAL A 129 -52.21 -13.20 38.36
CA VAL A 129 -51.65 -14.20 37.45
C VAL A 129 -51.99 -13.85 36.00
N ALA A 130 -53.26 -13.55 35.68
CA ALA A 130 -53.65 -13.16 34.31
C ALA A 130 -52.93 -11.91 33.83
N LEU A 131 -52.67 -10.94 34.72
CA LEU A 131 -51.92 -9.73 34.41
C LEU A 131 -50.42 -10.00 34.15
N LEU A 132 -49.82 -10.90 34.92
CA LEU A 132 -48.44 -11.37 34.71
C LEU A 132 -48.28 -12.12 33.39
N GLU A 133 -49.27 -12.95 33.04
CA GLU A 133 -49.30 -13.64 31.75
C GLU A 133 -49.41 -12.68 30.56
N GLU A 134 -50.20 -11.59 30.71
CA GLU A 134 -50.26 -10.54 29.68
C GLU A 134 -48.93 -9.81 29.53
N GLU A 135 -48.30 -9.42 30.64
CA GLU A 135 -47.00 -8.76 30.66
C GLU A 135 -45.92 -9.66 30.06
N LEU A 136 -45.91 -10.96 30.37
CA LEU A 136 -45.00 -11.94 29.84
C LEU A 136 -45.20 -12.13 28.32
N ARG A 137 -46.45 -12.25 27.83
CA ARG A 137 -46.74 -12.35 26.40
C ARG A 137 -46.26 -11.12 25.64
N ALA A 138 -46.48 -9.92 26.17
CA ALA A 138 -45.98 -8.68 25.55
C ALA A 138 -44.45 -8.62 25.53
N ALA A 139 -43.76 -9.08 26.58
CA ALA A 139 -42.32 -9.13 26.63
C ALA A 139 -41.71 -10.15 25.63
N LEU A 140 -42.35 -11.34 25.53
CA LEU A 140 -41.93 -12.36 24.55
C LEU A 140 -42.10 -11.90 23.11
N ALA A 141 -43.30 -11.31 22.78
CA ALA A 141 -43.56 -10.78 21.45
C ALA A 141 -42.53 -9.70 21.05
N ARG A 142 -42.10 -8.86 22.01
CA ARG A 142 -41.08 -7.85 21.75
C ARG A 142 -39.66 -8.46 21.57
N ALA A 143 -39.35 -9.48 22.36
CA ALA A 143 -38.07 -10.22 22.20
C ALA A 143 -38.00 -10.88 20.84
N ASP A 144 -39.08 -11.49 20.37
CA ASP A 144 -39.16 -12.11 19.05
C ASP A 144 -39.00 -11.07 17.93
N ALA A 145 -39.69 -9.92 18.04
CA ALA A 145 -39.56 -8.83 17.08
C ALA A 145 -38.11 -8.28 16.98
N LEU A 146 -37.47 -8.10 18.15
CA LEU A 146 -36.05 -7.66 18.18
C LEU A 146 -35.10 -8.72 17.61
N ALA A 147 -35.37 -10.00 17.85
CA ALA A 147 -34.59 -11.09 17.28
C ALA A 147 -34.72 -11.15 15.75
N ASP A 148 -35.92 -10.91 15.23
CA ASP A 148 -36.17 -10.84 13.79
C ASP A 148 -35.47 -9.63 13.15
N GLU A 149 -35.56 -8.46 13.75
CA GLU A 149 -34.86 -7.26 13.31
C GLU A 149 -33.35 -7.46 13.32
N HIS A 150 -32.83 -8.07 14.39
CA HIS A 150 -31.39 -8.37 14.48
C HIS A 150 -30.94 -9.35 13.41
N ARG A 151 -31.72 -10.39 13.10
CA ARG A 151 -31.41 -11.31 11.99
C ARG A 151 -31.37 -10.58 10.67
N ARG A 152 -32.38 -9.76 10.38
CA ARG A 152 -32.43 -9.00 9.13
C ARG A 152 -31.26 -8.06 8.96
N LEU A 153 -30.89 -7.29 10.00
CA LEU A 153 -29.73 -6.40 9.96
C LEU A 153 -28.42 -7.18 9.75
N LYS A 154 -28.30 -8.36 10.35
CA LYS A 154 -27.14 -9.23 10.16
C LYS A 154 -27.03 -9.75 8.72
N ASP A 155 -28.15 -10.13 8.11
CA ASP A 155 -28.19 -10.58 6.73
C ASP A 155 -27.87 -9.44 5.75
N GLU A 156 -28.44 -8.24 5.97
CA GLU A 156 -28.12 -7.03 5.19
C GLU A 156 -26.62 -6.66 5.30
N MET A 157 -26.05 -6.78 6.51
CA MET A 157 -24.63 -6.54 6.75
C MET A 157 -23.74 -7.58 6.04
N ALA A 158 -24.15 -8.85 6.04
CA ALA A 158 -23.42 -9.93 5.37
C ALA A 158 -23.43 -9.73 3.85
N GLU A 159 -24.56 -9.36 3.28
CA GLU A 159 -24.69 -9.05 1.85
C GLU A 159 -23.82 -7.85 1.44
N THR A 160 -23.89 -6.77 2.24
CA THR A 160 -23.05 -5.57 2.02
C THR A 160 -21.57 -5.90 2.08
N ASN A 161 -21.14 -6.67 3.10
CA ASN A 161 -19.73 -7.08 3.22
C ASN A 161 -19.27 -7.96 2.04
N SER A 162 -20.14 -8.87 1.59
CA SER A 162 -19.85 -9.69 0.41
C SER A 162 -19.69 -8.84 -0.85
N GLY A 163 -20.55 -7.85 -1.05
CA GLY A 163 -20.45 -6.89 -2.14
C GLY A 163 -19.16 -6.06 -2.10
N VAL A 164 -18.78 -5.56 -0.92
CA VAL A 164 -17.54 -4.82 -0.71
C VAL A 164 -16.32 -5.69 -1.02
N LEU A 165 -16.29 -6.94 -0.55
CA LEU A 165 -15.19 -7.86 -0.85
C LEU A 165 -15.07 -8.13 -2.35
N ALA A 166 -16.18 -8.33 -3.05
CA ALA A 166 -16.18 -8.52 -4.49
C ALA A 166 -15.62 -7.29 -5.24
N LEU A 167 -15.96 -6.07 -4.79
CA LEU A 167 -15.40 -4.83 -5.34
C LEU A 167 -13.90 -4.69 -5.07
N TYR A 168 -13.41 -5.10 -3.89
CA TYR A 168 -11.97 -5.09 -3.59
C TYR A 168 -11.20 -6.03 -4.51
N VAL A 169 -11.70 -7.26 -4.72
CA VAL A 169 -11.06 -8.21 -5.64
C VAL A 169 -11.02 -7.65 -7.07
N GLN A 170 -12.12 -7.07 -7.55
CA GLN A 170 -12.15 -6.46 -8.89
C GLN A 170 -11.21 -5.26 -9.01
N LEU A 171 -11.08 -4.46 -7.95
CA LEU A 171 -10.16 -3.31 -7.93
C LEU A 171 -8.70 -3.78 -7.99
N GLU A 172 -8.35 -4.81 -7.23
CA GLU A 172 -7.01 -5.40 -7.21
C GLU A 172 -6.64 -6.01 -8.57
N GLU A 173 -7.56 -6.78 -9.18
CA GLU A 173 -7.37 -7.31 -10.54
C GLU A 173 -7.17 -6.20 -11.58
N ARG A 174 -7.94 -5.12 -11.46
CA ARG A 174 -7.83 -3.99 -12.39
C ARG A 174 -6.54 -3.21 -12.20
N ASP A 175 -6.09 -3.03 -10.96
CA ASP A 175 -4.82 -2.37 -10.65
C ASP A 175 -3.64 -3.17 -11.22
N GLU A 176 -3.64 -4.49 -11.06
CA GLU A 176 -2.66 -5.39 -11.65
C GLU A 176 -2.64 -5.34 -13.19
N GLN A 177 -3.82 -5.31 -13.81
CA GLN A 177 -3.92 -5.16 -15.26
C GLN A 177 -3.37 -3.81 -15.74
N LEU A 178 -3.66 -2.72 -15.00
CA LEU A 178 -3.14 -1.39 -15.31
C LEU A 178 -1.62 -1.33 -15.15
N ARG A 179 -1.06 -1.87 -14.07
CA ARG A 179 0.39 -1.95 -13.86
C ARG A 179 1.08 -2.73 -14.98
N THR A 180 0.53 -3.89 -15.34
CA THR A 180 1.06 -4.71 -16.44
C THR A 180 0.99 -3.98 -17.79
N ALA A 181 -0.13 -3.34 -18.11
CA ALA A 181 -0.29 -2.58 -19.34
C ALA A 181 0.65 -1.38 -19.39
N HIS A 182 0.78 -0.66 -18.28
CA HIS A 182 1.69 0.47 -18.15
C HIS A 182 3.15 0.05 -18.30
N GLY A 183 3.56 -1.04 -17.63
CA GLY A 183 4.90 -1.62 -17.77
C GLY A 183 5.22 -2.02 -19.23
N ARG A 184 4.27 -2.63 -19.93
CA ARG A 184 4.46 -2.96 -21.37
C ARG A 184 4.65 -1.72 -22.25
N THR A 185 3.89 -0.66 -21.97
CA THR A 185 4.00 0.59 -22.74
C THR A 185 5.35 1.26 -22.50
N LEU A 186 5.81 1.29 -21.25
CA LEU A 186 7.12 1.83 -20.90
C LEU A 186 8.26 1.03 -21.55
N ARG A 187 8.19 -0.32 -21.52
CA ARG A 187 9.18 -1.17 -22.21
C ARG A 187 9.21 -0.91 -23.71
N ALA A 188 8.05 -0.83 -24.34
CA ALA A 188 7.98 -0.54 -25.79
C ALA A 188 8.58 0.83 -26.13
N LEU A 189 8.39 1.83 -25.26
CA LEU A 189 9.01 3.15 -25.41
C LEU A 189 10.53 3.08 -25.25
N GLU A 190 11.02 2.39 -24.23
CA GLU A 190 12.44 2.19 -23.98
C GLU A 190 13.13 1.45 -25.13
N ASP A 191 12.53 0.36 -25.61
CA ASP A 191 13.02 -0.37 -26.78
C ASP A 191 13.10 0.52 -28.03
N ALA A 192 12.15 1.45 -28.19
CA ALA A 192 12.17 2.42 -29.29
C ALA A 192 13.26 3.48 -29.17
N LEU A 193 13.76 3.72 -27.96
CA LEU A 193 14.85 4.67 -27.65
C LEU A 193 16.22 4.02 -27.81
N ARG A 194 16.32 2.70 -27.78
CA ARG A 194 17.59 1.98 -27.96
C ARG A 194 18.12 2.08 -29.39
N PRO A 195 19.43 2.16 -29.57
CA PRO A 195 20.03 2.23 -30.87
C PRO A 195 19.75 0.94 -31.66
N ARG A 196 19.60 1.07 -32.97
CA ARG A 196 19.43 -0.09 -33.85
C ARG A 196 20.69 -0.96 -33.83
N PRO A 197 20.55 -2.30 -34.07
CA PRO A 197 21.71 -3.16 -34.21
C PRO A 197 22.70 -2.58 -35.23
N LEU A 198 23.96 -2.53 -34.84
CA LEU A 198 25.02 -1.98 -35.68
C LEU A 198 25.81 -3.13 -36.34
N HIS A 199 25.88 -3.07 -37.67
CA HIS A 199 26.64 -4.02 -38.45
C HIS A 199 27.87 -3.33 -39.07
N VAL A 200 29.04 -3.70 -38.63
CA VAL A 200 30.32 -3.15 -39.11
C VAL A 200 31.24 -4.30 -39.50
N ALA A 201 31.81 -4.24 -40.70
CA ALA A 201 32.76 -5.25 -41.13
C ALA A 201 33.97 -5.27 -40.20
N GLY A 202 34.34 -6.45 -39.73
CA GLY A 202 35.47 -6.64 -38.80
C GLY A 202 35.11 -6.52 -37.30
N LEU A 203 33.85 -6.23 -36.97
CA LEU A 203 33.36 -6.16 -35.58
C LEU A 203 32.04 -6.89 -35.42
N GLU A 204 31.90 -7.62 -34.33
CA GLU A 204 30.64 -8.13 -33.82
C GLU A 204 30.27 -7.40 -32.54
N LEU A 205 29.05 -6.90 -32.43
CA LEU A 205 28.55 -6.21 -31.25
C LEU A 205 27.30 -6.91 -30.75
N ALA A 206 27.19 -7.09 -29.46
CA ALA A 206 26.01 -7.66 -28.81
C ALA A 206 25.73 -6.94 -27.49
N VAL A 207 24.47 -6.89 -27.10
CA VAL A 207 24.05 -6.26 -25.87
C VAL A 207 23.07 -7.17 -25.12
N HIS A 208 23.20 -7.17 -23.80
CA HIS A 208 22.22 -7.68 -22.86
C HIS A 208 21.79 -6.52 -21.96
N TYR A 209 20.50 -6.37 -21.79
CA TYR A 209 19.91 -5.41 -20.86
C TYR A 209 18.79 -6.08 -20.09
N ALA A 210 18.82 -5.93 -18.77
CA ALA A 210 17.77 -6.37 -17.88
C ALA A 210 17.46 -5.26 -16.86
N PRO A 211 16.21 -4.78 -16.81
CA PRO A 211 15.81 -3.77 -15.82
C PRO A 211 15.79 -4.37 -14.42
N ALA A 212 15.97 -3.51 -13.40
CA ALA A 212 15.94 -3.88 -11.98
C ALA A 212 14.62 -4.51 -11.55
N SER A 213 13.51 -4.10 -12.14
CA SER A 213 12.16 -4.57 -11.81
C SER A 213 11.29 -4.74 -13.05
N ASP A 214 10.51 -5.82 -13.05
CA ASP A 214 9.48 -6.04 -14.07
C ASP A 214 8.32 -5.05 -13.99
N GLU A 215 8.08 -4.47 -12.81
CA GLU A 215 7.00 -3.49 -12.56
C GLU A 215 7.41 -2.06 -12.92
N ALA A 216 8.70 -1.74 -12.85
CA ALA A 216 9.27 -0.45 -13.24
C ALA A 216 10.38 -0.68 -14.28
N PRO A 217 10.03 -0.94 -15.55
CA PRO A 217 10.98 -1.35 -16.56
C PRO A 217 11.89 -0.21 -17.07
N THR A 218 11.72 1.00 -16.55
CA THR A 218 12.55 2.16 -16.93
C THR A 218 13.71 2.34 -15.96
N GLY A 219 14.92 2.20 -16.48
CA GLY A 219 16.16 2.28 -15.72
C GLY A 219 17.00 3.53 -15.96
N GLY A 220 18.06 3.67 -15.15
CA GLY A 220 19.12 4.67 -15.34
C GLY A 220 20.14 4.29 -16.40
N ASP A 221 20.22 3.02 -16.76
CA ASP A 221 21.17 2.47 -17.70
C ASP A 221 20.76 2.68 -19.15
N LEU A 222 21.63 3.28 -19.95
CA LEU A 222 21.42 3.44 -21.39
C LEU A 222 22.74 3.27 -22.13
N TYR A 223 22.64 2.86 -23.38
CA TYR A 223 23.82 2.78 -24.25
C TYR A 223 23.51 3.35 -25.63
N ASP A 224 24.58 3.68 -26.34
CA ASP A 224 24.52 4.07 -27.73
C ASP A 224 25.71 3.55 -28.50
N TRP A 225 25.53 3.20 -29.77
CA TRP A 225 26.58 2.86 -30.69
C TRP A 225 26.28 3.36 -32.10
N PHE A 226 27.27 3.85 -32.79
CA PHE A 226 27.13 4.35 -34.14
C PHE A 226 28.51 4.45 -34.82
N THR A 227 28.51 4.48 -36.16
CA THR A 227 29.71 4.73 -36.93
C THR A 227 29.91 6.23 -37.11
N LEU A 228 31.15 6.68 -36.84
CA LEU A 228 31.58 8.05 -37.08
C LEU A 228 31.96 8.27 -38.57
N PRO A 229 32.03 9.54 -39.05
CA PRO A 229 32.36 9.83 -40.44
C PRO A 229 33.74 9.28 -40.89
N ASP A 230 34.65 9.07 -39.98
CA ASP A 230 35.96 8.49 -40.23
C ASP A 230 35.96 6.94 -40.30
N GLY A 231 34.79 6.31 -40.17
CA GLY A 231 34.63 4.85 -40.16
C GLY A 231 34.89 4.18 -38.82
N THR A 232 35.26 4.92 -37.80
CA THR A 232 35.39 4.37 -36.44
C THR A 232 34.04 4.13 -35.79
N VAL A 233 33.93 3.18 -34.87
CA VAL A 233 32.73 2.90 -34.09
C VAL A 233 32.83 3.58 -32.76
N HIS A 234 31.83 4.41 -32.42
CA HIS A 234 31.66 4.98 -31.09
C HIS A 234 30.68 4.16 -30.31
N VAL A 235 31.01 3.83 -29.06
CA VAL A 235 30.13 3.18 -28.09
C VAL A 235 30.10 4.02 -26.81
N THR A 236 28.91 4.26 -26.30
CA THR A 236 28.66 4.96 -25.06
C THR A 236 27.87 4.04 -24.12
N VAL A 237 28.28 3.94 -22.86
CA VAL A 237 27.48 3.39 -21.77
C VAL A 237 27.27 4.53 -20.77
N VAL A 238 26.03 4.71 -20.34
CA VAL A 238 25.60 5.73 -19.37
C VAL A 238 24.83 5.03 -18.27
N ASP A 239 25.13 5.40 -17.05
CA ASP A 239 24.33 5.05 -15.88
C ASP A 239 23.98 6.34 -15.15
N ALA A 240 22.66 6.65 -15.12
CA ALA A 240 22.11 7.86 -14.49
C ALA A 240 21.64 7.55 -13.08
N LEU A 241 22.03 8.39 -12.13
CA LEU A 241 21.68 8.24 -10.72
C LEU A 241 20.18 8.12 -10.49
N GLY A 242 19.77 7.05 -9.75
CA GLY A 242 18.40 6.80 -9.38
C GLY A 242 17.68 5.86 -10.35
N HIS A 243 16.36 5.74 -10.23
CA HIS A 243 15.53 4.81 -11.00
C HIS A 243 14.27 5.47 -11.56
N GLY A 244 13.66 4.84 -12.56
CA GLY A 244 12.40 5.25 -13.15
C GLY A 244 12.56 6.36 -14.20
N ILE A 245 11.46 6.99 -14.57
CA ILE A 245 11.37 7.92 -15.72
C ILE A 245 12.37 9.08 -15.65
N THR A 246 12.70 9.55 -14.44
CA THR A 246 13.63 10.68 -14.27
C THR A 246 15.06 10.28 -14.62
N SER A 247 15.53 9.11 -14.16
CA SER A 247 16.86 8.59 -14.52
C SER A 247 16.94 8.25 -16.00
N THR A 248 15.92 7.60 -16.57
CA THR A 248 15.85 7.34 -18.03
C THR A 248 15.95 8.62 -18.85
N ARG A 249 15.23 9.69 -18.45
CA ARG A 249 15.32 11.01 -19.11
C ARG A 249 16.73 11.56 -19.03
N THR A 250 17.39 11.45 -17.88
CA THR A 250 18.75 11.90 -17.67
C THR A 250 19.71 11.12 -18.57
N ALA A 251 19.65 9.79 -18.55
CA ALA A 251 20.47 8.92 -19.38
C ALA A 251 20.32 9.23 -20.87
N LEU A 252 19.07 9.42 -21.34
CA LEU A 252 18.78 9.76 -22.72
C LEU A 252 19.35 11.12 -23.11
N THR A 253 19.21 12.12 -22.26
CA THR A 253 19.72 13.47 -22.52
C THR A 253 21.24 13.48 -22.59
N VAL A 254 21.92 12.78 -21.66
CA VAL A 254 23.37 12.60 -21.67
C VAL A 254 23.82 11.89 -22.94
N THR A 255 23.18 10.76 -23.28
CA THR A 255 23.51 9.97 -24.48
C THR A 255 23.39 10.78 -25.77
N HIS A 256 22.34 11.59 -25.91
CA HIS A 256 22.17 12.45 -27.09
C HIS A 256 23.20 13.56 -27.17
N ALA A 257 23.55 14.18 -26.03
CA ALA A 257 24.61 15.18 -26.00
C ALA A 257 25.98 14.56 -26.39
N VAL A 258 26.29 13.38 -25.86
CA VAL A 258 27.52 12.64 -26.23
C VAL A 258 27.52 12.31 -27.73
N ARG A 259 26.42 11.78 -28.28
CA ARG A 259 26.31 11.48 -29.72
C ARG A 259 26.56 12.71 -30.57
N THR A 260 25.96 13.83 -30.23
CA THR A 260 26.13 15.10 -30.97
C THR A 260 27.60 15.53 -30.97
N LEU A 261 28.22 15.57 -29.79
CA LEU A 261 29.63 15.97 -29.65
C LEU A 261 30.59 15.02 -30.39
N ALA A 262 30.31 13.71 -30.35
CA ALA A 262 31.10 12.73 -31.08
C ALA A 262 31.01 12.91 -32.60
N LEU A 263 29.81 13.14 -33.12
CA LEU A 263 29.56 13.38 -34.56
C LEU A 263 30.15 14.71 -35.02
N GLU A 264 30.19 15.71 -34.17
CA GLU A 264 30.89 17.00 -34.44
C GLU A 264 32.44 16.85 -34.41
N GLY A 265 32.96 15.69 -34.06
CA GLY A 265 34.38 15.40 -34.10
C GLY A 265 35.17 15.89 -32.88
N HIS A 266 34.47 16.14 -31.75
CA HIS A 266 35.19 16.50 -30.53
C HIS A 266 36.12 15.42 -30.03
N PRO A 267 37.32 15.76 -29.46
CA PRO A 267 38.24 14.81 -28.87
C PRO A 267 37.55 14.01 -27.75
N LEU A 268 37.79 12.68 -27.70
CA LEU A 268 37.13 11.74 -26.79
C LEU A 268 37.25 12.16 -25.32
N GLU A 269 38.46 12.65 -24.91
CA GLU A 269 38.71 13.14 -23.53
C GLU A 269 37.83 14.37 -23.15
N SER A 270 37.41 15.16 -24.13
CA SER A 270 36.68 16.37 -23.88
C SER A 270 35.15 16.17 -23.80
N ILE A 271 34.64 15.03 -24.29
CA ILE A 271 33.19 14.81 -24.45
C ILE A 271 32.48 14.84 -23.11
N VAL A 272 33.02 14.19 -22.05
CA VAL A 272 32.40 14.17 -20.73
C VAL A 272 32.23 15.57 -20.15
N ALA A 273 33.30 16.36 -20.14
CA ALA A 273 33.28 17.72 -19.62
C ALA A 273 32.39 18.66 -20.44
N ARG A 274 32.34 18.46 -21.76
CA ARG A 274 31.46 19.25 -22.64
C ARG A 274 29.99 18.89 -22.44
N THR A 275 29.68 17.60 -22.26
CA THR A 275 28.33 17.14 -21.95
C THR A 275 27.83 17.79 -20.66
N ASP A 276 28.64 17.82 -19.62
CA ASP A 276 28.32 18.52 -18.37
C ASP A 276 28.09 20.01 -18.59
N GLY A 277 29.01 20.68 -19.28
CA GLY A 277 28.90 22.11 -19.57
C GLY A 277 27.67 22.52 -20.40
N ILE A 278 27.10 21.56 -21.18
CA ILE A 278 25.87 21.77 -21.92
C ILE A 278 24.65 21.53 -21.04
N LEU A 279 24.63 20.49 -20.21
CA LEU A 279 23.42 20.03 -19.52
C LEU A 279 23.22 20.67 -18.16
N THR A 280 24.27 20.76 -17.33
CA THR A 280 24.18 21.26 -15.95
C THR A 280 23.64 22.68 -15.80
N PRO A 281 23.89 23.64 -16.74
CA PRO A 281 23.29 24.96 -16.68
C PRO A 281 21.74 24.97 -16.80
N PHE A 282 21.18 23.96 -17.44
CA PHE A 282 19.71 23.84 -17.63
C PHE A 282 19.05 22.98 -16.59
N ASP A 283 19.75 21.95 -16.08
CA ASP A 283 19.23 21.02 -15.08
C ASP A 283 20.35 20.56 -14.14
N GLN A 284 20.43 21.16 -12.96
CA GLN A 284 21.42 20.85 -11.93
C GLN A 284 21.20 19.48 -11.26
N SER A 285 20.11 18.82 -11.55
CA SER A 285 19.82 17.47 -11.04
C SER A 285 20.39 16.35 -11.92
N VAL A 286 20.95 16.69 -13.08
CA VAL A 286 21.59 15.73 -13.98
C VAL A 286 22.84 15.18 -13.32
N MET A 287 22.82 13.88 -13.00
CA MET A 287 23.97 13.13 -12.50
C MET A 287 24.04 11.80 -13.22
N ALA A 288 25.19 11.51 -13.84
CA ALA A 288 25.41 10.27 -14.56
C ALA A 288 26.90 9.91 -14.63
N THR A 289 27.17 8.62 -14.55
CA THR A 289 28.46 8.04 -14.91
C THR A 289 28.46 7.65 -16.38
N LEU A 290 29.59 7.67 -17.05
CA LEU A 290 29.66 7.28 -18.46
C LEU A 290 31.02 6.71 -18.87
N LEU A 291 31.00 5.69 -19.74
CA LEU A 291 32.18 5.12 -20.38
C LEU A 291 32.05 5.31 -21.90
N LEU A 292 33.07 5.87 -22.49
CA LEU A 292 33.15 6.15 -23.93
C LEU A 292 34.24 5.29 -24.56
N ALA A 293 33.87 4.57 -25.60
CA ALA A 293 34.81 3.78 -26.39
C ALA A 293 34.76 4.23 -27.86
N ARG A 294 35.93 4.37 -28.46
CA ARG A 294 36.10 4.60 -29.91
C ARG A 294 36.97 3.49 -30.46
N LEU A 295 36.44 2.73 -31.39
CA LEU A 295 37.09 1.55 -31.96
C LEU A 295 37.25 1.70 -33.46
N ASN A 296 38.48 1.51 -33.96
CA ASN A 296 38.77 1.45 -35.39
C ASN A 296 38.67 -0.02 -35.86
N PRO A 297 37.71 -0.37 -36.71
CA PRO A 297 37.53 -1.76 -37.17
C PRO A 297 38.71 -2.27 -38.00
N ALA A 298 39.40 -1.38 -38.70
CA ALA A 298 40.46 -1.75 -39.64
C ALA A 298 41.73 -2.23 -38.91
N ASP A 299 42.17 -1.53 -37.89
CA ASP A 299 43.42 -1.82 -37.19
C ASP A 299 43.22 -2.27 -35.75
N GLY A 300 41.99 -2.26 -35.20
CA GLY A 300 41.64 -2.64 -33.83
C GLY A 300 42.04 -1.62 -32.78
N ARG A 301 42.45 -0.41 -33.14
CA ARG A 301 42.75 0.66 -32.17
C ARG A 301 41.51 0.96 -31.35
N LEU A 302 41.66 0.87 -30.05
CA LEU A 302 40.62 1.16 -29.05
C LEU A 302 41.08 2.33 -28.17
N ASP A 303 40.28 3.41 -28.17
CA ASP A 303 40.47 4.55 -27.32
C ASP A 303 39.31 4.63 -26.32
N LEU A 304 39.62 4.78 -25.01
CA LEU A 304 38.64 4.84 -23.92
C LEU A 304 38.76 6.15 -23.15
N ALA A 305 37.61 6.76 -22.84
CA ALA A 305 37.47 7.85 -21.88
C ALA A 305 36.40 7.51 -20.86
N ASN A 306 36.55 7.98 -19.62
CA ASN A 306 35.70 7.57 -18.50
C ASN A 306 35.28 8.77 -17.66
N GLY A 307 34.02 8.76 -17.22
CA GLY A 307 33.41 9.70 -16.30
C GLY A 307 32.83 8.93 -15.08
N SER A 308 33.66 8.46 -14.16
CA SER A 308 33.32 7.72 -12.94
C SER A 308 32.55 6.42 -13.17
N HIS A 309 32.64 5.81 -14.34
CA HIS A 309 31.96 4.56 -14.69
C HIS A 309 32.88 3.34 -14.43
N PRO A 310 32.34 2.13 -14.18
CA PRO A 310 33.14 0.91 -14.08
C PRO A 310 34.08 0.75 -15.28
N PRO A 311 35.30 0.23 -15.06
CA PRO A 311 36.29 0.05 -16.14
C PRO A 311 35.86 -1.03 -17.13
N ALA A 312 36.11 -0.84 -18.42
CA ALA A 312 35.92 -1.89 -19.40
C ALA A 312 36.80 -3.11 -19.09
N LEU A 313 36.32 -4.32 -19.40
CA LEU A 313 37.02 -5.55 -19.24
C LEU A 313 37.42 -6.12 -20.63
N LEU A 314 38.69 -6.36 -20.85
CA LEU A 314 39.20 -6.93 -22.09
C LEU A 314 39.66 -8.37 -21.83
N ALA A 315 39.00 -9.34 -22.46
CA ALA A 315 39.41 -10.73 -22.48
C ALA A 315 40.20 -11.03 -23.75
N HIS A 316 41.41 -11.53 -23.60
CA HIS A 316 42.31 -11.87 -24.70
C HIS A 316 42.05 -13.28 -25.24
N GLY A 317 42.43 -13.50 -26.49
CA GLY A 317 42.33 -14.81 -27.14
C GLY A 317 43.04 -15.94 -26.39
N ASP A 318 44.11 -15.64 -25.61
CA ASP A 318 44.84 -16.60 -24.77
C ASP A 318 44.10 -17.00 -23.46
N GLY A 319 42.95 -16.38 -23.17
CA GLY A 319 42.16 -16.67 -21.98
C GLY A 319 42.48 -15.80 -20.76
N THR A 320 43.37 -14.85 -20.89
CA THR A 320 43.59 -13.83 -19.85
C THR A 320 42.59 -12.70 -20.01
N ALA A 321 42.32 -11.95 -18.92
CA ALA A 321 41.51 -10.77 -18.99
C ALA A 321 42.06 -9.64 -18.11
N THR A 322 41.90 -8.39 -18.57
CA THR A 322 42.49 -7.21 -17.94
C THR A 322 41.45 -6.09 -17.90
N TYR A 323 41.34 -5.44 -16.76
CA TYR A 323 40.54 -4.21 -16.62
C TYR A 323 41.29 -3.03 -17.25
N LEU A 324 40.60 -2.29 -18.09
CA LEU A 324 41.12 -1.10 -18.77
C LEU A 324 40.77 0.15 -17.95
N GLU A 325 41.58 0.45 -16.96
CA GLU A 325 41.31 1.52 -16.00
C GLU A 325 41.60 2.92 -16.58
N VAL A 326 40.55 3.73 -16.62
CA VAL A 326 40.63 5.17 -16.90
C VAL A 326 39.90 5.89 -15.78
N ARG A 327 40.56 6.88 -15.19
CA ARG A 327 39.94 7.71 -14.15
C ARG A 327 39.24 8.91 -14.79
N GLY A 328 38.17 9.35 -14.17
CA GLY A 328 37.44 10.51 -14.58
C GLY A 328 36.30 10.82 -13.62
N ARG A 329 35.55 11.88 -13.89
CA ARG A 329 34.35 12.26 -13.14
C ARG A 329 33.18 12.44 -14.08
N GLY A 330 32.02 11.93 -13.69
CA GLY A 330 30.79 11.95 -14.47
C GLY A 330 30.18 13.33 -14.65
N VAL A 331 29.09 13.38 -15.38
CA VAL A 331 28.27 14.56 -15.57
C VAL A 331 27.54 14.86 -14.26
N GLY A 332 27.48 16.14 -13.85
CA GLY A 332 26.91 16.58 -12.57
C GLY A 332 27.84 16.43 -11.36
N PHE A 333 29.04 15.84 -11.55
CA PHE A 333 30.06 15.75 -10.50
C PHE A 333 30.99 16.97 -10.52
N PRO A 334 31.63 17.33 -9.39
CA PRO A 334 32.62 18.40 -9.38
C PRO A 334 33.81 18.07 -10.30
N LEU A 335 34.20 19.01 -11.18
CA LEU A 335 35.28 18.84 -12.15
C LEU A 335 35.07 17.65 -13.09
N PRO A 336 33.96 17.63 -13.87
CA PRO A 336 33.65 16.53 -14.76
C PRO A 336 34.68 16.39 -15.89
N GLY A 337 34.88 15.16 -16.34
CA GLY A 337 35.80 14.88 -17.45
C GLY A 337 36.62 13.60 -17.25
N SER A 338 37.18 13.07 -18.32
CA SER A 338 38.15 11.99 -18.29
C SER A 338 39.54 12.58 -18.03
N GLU A 339 40.32 11.97 -17.13
CA GLU A 339 41.67 12.44 -16.83
C GLU A 339 42.62 12.24 -18.01
N ARG A 340 42.38 11.21 -18.82
CA ARG A 340 43.13 10.85 -20.00
C ARG A 340 42.31 10.01 -20.95
N VAL A 341 42.83 9.78 -22.15
CA VAL A 341 42.41 8.69 -23.04
C VAL A 341 43.36 7.52 -22.85
N LEU A 342 42.82 6.32 -22.59
CA LEU A 342 43.56 5.08 -22.65
C LEU A 342 43.48 4.57 -24.09
N SER A 343 44.64 4.45 -24.73
CA SER A 343 44.73 3.85 -26.07
C SER A 343 45.33 2.45 -25.94
N THR A 344 44.65 1.46 -26.52
CA THR A 344 45.08 0.07 -26.62
C THR A 344 44.64 -0.50 -27.97
N ARG A 345 44.82 -1.80 -28.15
CA ARG A 345 44.41 -2.49 -29.37
C ARG A 345 43.58 -3.72 -29.03
N LEU A 346 42.50 -3.90 -29.75
CA LEU A 346 41.68 -5.09 -29.73
C LEU A 346 42.20 -6.03 -30.81
N GLU A 347 42.84 -7.10 -30.42
CA GLU A 347 43.35 -8.10 -31.38
C GLU A 347 42.19 -8.98 -31.89
N PRO A 348 42.39 -9.71 -33.00
CA PRO A 348 41.38 -10.67 -33.43
C PRO A 348 41.06 -11.69 -32.34
N ASP A 349 39.79 -12.02 -32.19
CA ASP A 349 39.23 -12.90 -31.16
C ASP A 349 39.24 -12.38 -29.71
N ASP A 350 39.78 -11.19 -29.47
CA ASP A 350 39.62 -10.50 -28.20
C ASP A 350 38.13 -10.05 -28.03
N VAL A 351 37.69 -10.07 -26.78
CA VAL A 351 36.34 -9.61 -26.41
C VAL A 351 36.42 -8.46 -25.42
N LEU A 352 35.97 -7.29 -25.81
CA LEU A 352 35.80 -6.16 -24.93
C LEU A 352 34.39 -6.22 -24.33
N LEU A 353 34.29 -6.13 -23.01
CA LEU A 353 33.02 -6.00 -22.28
C LEU A 353 32.94 -4.61 -21.63
N LEU A 354 31.87 -3.87 -21.98
CA LEU A 354 31.46 -2.64 -21.31
C LEU A 354 30.21 -2.99 -20.50
N TYR A 355 30.09 -2.53 -19.26
CA TYR A 355 29.01 -2.96 -18.37
C TYR A 355 28.69 -1.89 -17.32
N THR A 356 27.51 -1.94 -16.73
CA THR A 356 27.10 -1.12 -15.59
C THR A 356 27.30 -1.87 -14.28
N ASP A 357 27.34 -1.15 -13.17
CA ASP A 357 27.63 -1.68 -11.84
C ASP A 357 26.61 -2.72 -11.34
N GLY A 358 25.36 -2.69 -11.84
CA GLY A 358 24.35 -3.73 -11.56
C GLY A 358 24.83 -5.16 -11.88
N LEU A 359 25.85 -5.31 -12.73
CA LEU A 359 26.47 -6.60 -13.02
C LEU A 359 27.44 -7.06 -11.91
N THR A 360 28.06 -6.14 -11.17
CA THR A 360 29.10 -6.41 -10.16
C THR A 360 28.66 -6.12 -8.73
N GLU A 361 27.75 -5.16 -8.50
CA GLU A 361 27.32 -4.73 -7.18
C GLU A 361 26.18 -5.57 -6.57
N SER A 362 25.71 -6.58 -7.27
CA SER A 362 24.71 -7.52 -6.77
C SER A 362 25.10 -8.19 -5.43
N ARG A 363 26.35 -8.00 -4.95
CA ARG A 363 26.89 -8.49 -3.67
C ARG A 363 27.50 -7.36 -2.83
N ARG A 364 27.71 -7.66 -1.53
CA ARG A 364 28.28 -6.71 -0.54
C ARG A 364 29.73 -6.27 -0.81
N ASP A 365 30.47 -6.96 -1.68
CA ASP A 365 31.87 -6.66 -1.99
C ASP A 365 32.04 -6.47 -3.50
N PRO A 366 32.25 -5.22 -3.96
CA PRO A 366 32.51 -4.91 -5.38
C PRO A 366 33.75 -5.65 -5.94
N CYS A 367 34.82 -5.85 -5.15
CA CYS A 367 36.01 -6.55 -5.60
C CYS A 367 35.74 -8.04 -5.92
N GLU A 368 34.87 -8.68 -5.16
CA GLU A 368 34.40 -10.03 -5.45
C GLU A 368 33.59 -10.08 -6.76
N GLY A 369 32.71 -9.06 -6.96
CA GLY A 369 31.94 -8.91 -8.19
C GLY A 369 32.81 -8.78 -9.43
N GLU A 370 33.81 -7.92 -9.38
CA GLU A 370 34.80 -7.74 -10.48
C GLU A 370 35.61 -9.02 -10.76
N ALA A 371 36.06 -9.73 -9.73
CA ALA A 371 36.80 -10.99 -9.91
C ALA A 371 35.93 -12.05 -10.62
N ARG A 372 34.66 -12.18 -10.20
CA ARG A 372 33.72 -13.10 -10.83
C ARG A 372 33.37 -12.72 -12.26
N LEU A 373 33.17 -11.43 -12.53
CA LEU A 373 32.93 -10.93 -13.87
C LEU A 373 34.09 -11.29 -14.82
N LYS A 374 35.33 -11.11 -14.36
CA LYS A 374 36.53 -11.50 -15.09
C LYS A 374 36.54 -12.99 -15.40
N ASP A 375 36.25 -13.83 -14.41
CA ASP A 375 36.19 -15.28 -14.58
C ASP A 375 35.06 -15.73 -15.51
N ALA A 376 33.89 -15.13 -15.41
CA ALA A 376 32.74 -15.40 -16.27
C ALA A 376 33.04 -15.03 -17.72
N LEU A 377 33.61 -13.83 -17.97
CA LEU A 377 33.98 -13.42 -19.32
C LEU A 377 35.02 -14.35 -19.92
N CYS A 378 36.05 -14.77 -19.16
CA CYS A 378 37.04 -15.74 -19.62
C CYS A 378 36.41 -17.07 -20.02
N ARG A 379 35.43 -17.57 -19.29
CA ARG A 379 34.73 -18.82 -19.62
C ARG A 379 33.87 -18.69 -20.87
N HIS A 380 33.16 -17.59 -21.01
CA HIS A 380 32.16 -17.40 -22.08
C HIS A 380 32.73 -16.77 -23.36
N ARG A 381 33.97 -16.26 -23.34
CA ARG A 381 34.58 -15.58 -24.47
C ARG A 381 34.59 -16.38 -25.81
N VAL A 382 34.60 -17.72 -25.73
CA VAL A 382 34.61 -18.61 -26.91
C VAL A 382 33.20 -18.83 -27.50
N GLN A 383 32.15 -18.36 -26.85
CA GLN A 383 30.80 -18.44 -27.34
C GLN A 383 30.55 -17.43 -28.48
N PRO A 384 29.51 -17.60 -29.28
CA PRO A 384 29.07 -16.56 -30.23
C PRO A 384 28.86 -15.23 -29.52
N THR A 385 29.29 -14.14 -30.13
CA THR A 385 29.29 -12.80 -29.51
C THR A 385 27.88 -12.39 -29.02
N GLU A 386 26.85 -12.75 -29.75
CA GLU A 386 25.45 -12.46 -29.38
C GLU A 386 25.03 -13.08 -28.05
N ARG A 387 25.67 -14.16 -27.63
CA ARG A 387 25.37 -14.88 -26.40
C ARG A 387 26.16 -14.45 -25.18
N ILE A 388 27.36 -13.86 -25.42
CA ILE A 388 28.30 -13.54 -24.34
C ILE A 388 27.70 -12.67 -23.26
N PRO A 389 27.10 -11.49 -23.55
CA PRO A 389 26.60 -10.61 -22.51
C PRO A 389 25.51 -11.27 -21.65
N GLY A 390 24.59 -12.02 -22.31
CA GLY A 390 23.51 -12.74 -21.61
C GLY A 390 24.04 -13.84 -20.68
N LEU A 391 24.98 -14.68 -21.18
CA LEU A 391 25.60 -15.76 -20.39
C LEU A 391 26.38 -15.23 -19.18
N VAL A 392 27.11 -14.13 -19.35
CA VAL A 392 27.81 -13.45 -18.27
C VAL A 392 26.82 -12.92 -17.23
N ALA A 393 25.75 -12.27 -17.67
CA ALA A 393 24.72 -11.74 -16.78
C ALA A 393 23.99 -12.87 -16.03
N GLU A 394 23.57 -13.94 -16.69
CA GLU A 394 22.89 -15.09 -16.08
C GLU A 394 23.75 -15.73 -14.98
N GLU A 395 25.08 -15.85 -15.20
CA GLU A 395 25.98 -16.43 -14.22
C GLU A 395 26.17 -15.56 -12.98
N LEU A 396 26.19 -14.24 -13.14
CA LEU A 396 26.42 -13.30 -12.06
C LEU A 396 25.13 -12.99 -11.25
N VAL A 397 24.00 -12.88 -11.94
CA VAL A 397 22.71 -12.50 -11.34
C VAL A 397 22.05 -13.62 -10.54
N SER A 398 22.45 -14.89 -10.70
CA SER A 398 21.83 -16.05 -10.04
C SER A 398 21.79 -16.00 -8.49
N GLU A 399 22.47 -15.06 -7.83
CA GLU A 399 22.59 -14.96 -6.36
C GLU A 399 22.37 -13.52 -5.81
N VAL A 400 21.51 -12.72 -6.43
CA VAL A 400 21.34 -11.29 -6.15
C VAL A 400 20.50 -11.01 -4.92
N LEU A 401 21.00 -10.15 -4.01
CA LEU A 401 20.26 -9.59 -2.86
C LEU A 401 19.51 -8.28 -3.19
N HIS A 402 20.01 -7.49 -4.13
CA HIS A 402 19.36 -6.30 -4.66
C HIS A 402 19.47 -6.32 -6.18
N ARG A 403 18.35 -6.09 -6.87
CA ARG A 403 18.33 -5.98 -8.33
C ARG A 403 18.54 -4.52 -8.70
N ASP A 404 19.57 -4.26 -9.49
CA ASP A 404 19.77 -3.00 -10.21
C ASP A 404 19.64 -3.24 -11.70
N ASP A 405 19.50 -2.15 -12.47
CA ASP A 405 19.55 -2.25 -13.93
C ASP A 405 20.87 -2.91 -14.34
N THR A 406 20.82 -3.78 -15.31
CA THR A 406 22.00 -4.51 -15.76
C THR A 406 22.19 -4.33 -17.26
N LEU A 407 23.28 -3.72 -17.64
CA LEU A 407 23.67 -3.54 -19.02
C LEU A 407 25.06 -4.18 -19.25
N ALA A 408 25.18 -4.98 -20.30
CA ALA A 408 26.45 -5.52 -20.74
C ALA A 408 26.55 -5.47 -22.28
N ILE A 409 27.62 -4.92 -22.81
CA ILE A 409 27.91 -4.85 -24.23
C ILE A 409 29.20 -5.62 -24.50
N ALA A 410 29.14 -6.64 -25.34
CA ALA A 410 30.30 -7.33 -25.86
C ALA A 410 30.65 -6.83 -27.25
N VAL A 411 31.91 -6.51 -27.45
CA VAL A 411 32.48 -6.15 -28.74
C VAL A 411 33.64 -7.11 -29.04
N ARG A 412 33.54 -7.85 -30.14
CA ARG A 412 34.59 -8.75 -30.61
C ARG A 412 35.12 -8.25 -31.93
N ARG A 413 36.44 -8.24 -32.08
CA ARG A 413 37.09 -8.05 -33.37
C ARG A 413 37.17 -9.38 -34.11
N THR A 414 36.51 -9.46 -35.28
CA THR A 414 36.71 -10.58 -36.21
C THR A 414 37.89 -10.28 -37.09
N GLY A 415 38.73 -11.29 -37.36
CA GLY A 415 39.82 -11.15 -38.34
C GLY A 415 39.28 -10.72 -39.73
N PRO A 416 40.13 -10.25 -40.62
CA PRO A 416 39.69 -9.89 -41.97
C PRO A 416 38.97 -11.08 -42.58
N ASP A 417 37.69 -10.87 -42.97
CA ASP A 417 36.87 -11.91 -43.62
C ASP A 417 37.64 -12.44 -44.86
N PRO A 418 38.04 -13.72 -44.92
CA PRO A 418 38.75 -14.25 -46.05
C PRO A 418 37.90 -14.37 -47.33
N ARG A 419 36.59 -13.99 -47.26
CA ARG A 419 35.70 -14.09 -48.42
C ARG A 419 34.83 -12.80 -48.54
N PRO A 420 35.03 -12.00 -49.63
CA PRO A 420 34.06 -10.97 -49.95
C PRO A 420 32.71 -11.67 -50.24
N ARG A 421 31.68 -11.36 -49.47
CA ARG A 421 30.30 -11.79 -49.80
C ARG A 421 29.93 -11.24 -51.18
N GLN A 422 29.83 -12.11 -52.18
CA GLN A 422 29.21 -11.74 -53.43
C GLN A 422 27.78 -11.26 -53.15
N PRO A 423 27.37 -10.11 -53.76
CA PRO A 423 25.98 -9.71 -53.68
C PRO A 423 25.10 -10.80 -54.25
N PRO A 424 23.88 -11.05 -53.74
CA PRO A 424 22.97 -12.02 -54.30
C PRO A 424 22.71 -11.64 -55.79
N GLU A 425 23.00 -12.57 -56.70
CA GLU A 425 22.61 -12.44 -58.11
C GLU A 425 21.10 -12.24 -58.15
N SER A 426 20.66 -11.12 -58.74
CA SER A 426 19.26 -10.85 -59.01
C SER A 426 18.77 -11.93 -60.00
N PRO A 427 17.65 -12.63 -59.72
CA PRO A 427 17.06 -13.50 -60.69
C PRO A 427 16.48 -12.64 -61.84
N GLU A 428 16.81 -13.04 -63.10
CA GLU A 428 16.23 -12.54 -64.32
C GLU A 428 14.71 -12.79 -64.41
#